data_40007bd2da20c631fb401f2b5b4c21b8
#
_entry.id   40007bd2da20c631fb401f2b5b4c21b8
#
_cell.length_a   1.000
_cell.length_b   1.000
_cell.length_c   1.000
_cell.angle_alpha   90.00
_cell.angle_beta   90.00
_cell.angle_gamma   90.00
#
_symmetry.space_group_name_H-M   'P 1'
#
loop_
_entity.id
_entity.type
_entity.pdbx_description
1 polymer ?
#
loop_
_entity_poly.entity_id
_entity_poly.type
_entity_poly.pdbx_seq_one_letter_code
_entity_poly.pdbx_strand_id
1 'polypeptide(L)'
;TLTDSELLNDKSESMLLAVHAGARIRCGLAWLAVTQGQVHLAECAADELPAWLERIAPSELLLPADAAPAFEQRLREARPATGRAPALTHRPEFQFDAALGRRKLLEQLQAASLAGWNAEDLPHAHAAAAALLTYAEHTQGRALTHVRGVVVERPGELIDLPATTRRNLELTQTLRGEDSPTLFSLLDTCMTGMGSRLLKSWLLAPARERTQASARLAAIGALR
;
A
#
# COMPACT_ATOMS: atom_id res chain seq x y z
N THR A 1 3.60 -13.60 -12.42
CA THR A 1 5.01 -13.20 -12.29
C THR A 1 5.16 -11.77 -12.75
N LEU A 2 5.54 -10.87 -11.85
CA LEU A 2 5.70 -9.41 -11.99
C LEU A 2 6.85 -8.98 -12.92
N THR A 3 7.31 -9.82 -13.83
CA THR A 3 8.56 -9.64 -14.57
C THR A 3 8.41 -9.41 -16.07
N ASP A 4 7.20 -9.21 -16.58
CA ASP A 4 7.07 -8.75 -17.97
C ASP A 4 7.19 -7.22 -18.01
N SER A 5 8.35 -6.76 -18.45
CA SER A 5 8.67 -5.33 -18.61
C SER A 5 7.73 -4.57 -19.57
N GLU A 6 6.96 -5.26 -20.37
CA GLU A 6 5.93 -4.68 -21.25
C GLU A 6 4.62 -4.33 -20.54
N LEU A 7 4.41 -4.82 -19.29
CA LEU A 7 3.23 -4.53 -18.48
C LEU A 7 3.43 -3.39 -17.48
N LEU A 8 4.62 -2.87 -17.33
CA LEU A 8 4.93 -1.70 -16.52
C LEU A 8 4.55 -0.44 -17.29
N ASN A 9 3.30 -0.05 -17.20
CA ASN A 9 2.94 1.33 -17.51
C ASN A 9 3.75 2.22 -16.55
N ASP A 10 4.71 3.00 -17.06
CA ASP A 10 5.65 3.83 -16.28
C ASP A 10 4.96 4.75 -15.24
N LYS A 11 3.66 4.96 -15.41
CA LYS A 11 2.81 5.77 -14.54
C LYS A 11 1.97 4.97 -13.54
N SER A 12 1.97 3.63 -13.58
CA SER A 12 1.26 2.77 -12.62
C SER A 12 2.24 1.95 -11.78
N GLU A 13 2.09 2.01 -10.47
CA GLU A 13 2.87 1.18 -9.56
C GLU A 13 2.24 -0.20 -9.38
N SER A 14 3.07 -1.23 -9.44
CA SER A 14 2.66 -2.57 -9.07
C SER A 14 2.78 -2.71 -7.55
N MET A 15 1.64 -2.61 -6.86
CA MET A 15 1.58 -2.72 -5.40
C MET A 15 1.40 -4.18 -4.98
N LEU A 16 2.28 -4.66 -4.13
CA LEU A 16 2.18 -5.94 -3.45
C LEU A 16 1.67 -5.70 -2.03
N LEU A 17 0.56 -6.35 -1.67
CA LEU A 17 -0.06 -6.23 -0.35
C LEU A 17 -0.13 -7.59 0.31
N ALA A 18 0.26 -7.69 1.57
CA ALA A 18 -0.04 -8.83 2.44
C ALA A 18 -1.10 -8.44 3.47
N VAL A 19 -2.06 -9.32 3.70
CA VAL A 19 -3.12 -9.14 4.70
C VAL A 19 -3.13 -10.31 5.67
N HIS A 20 -3.06 -9.99 6.96
CA HIS A 20 -3.20 -10.95 8.04
C HIS A 20 -4.46 -10.65 8.85
N ALA A 21 -5.38 -11.64 8.92
CA ALA A 21 -6.55 -11.55 9.78
C ALA A 21 -6.15 -11.88 11.23
N GLY A 22 -6.09 -10.86 12.06
CA GLY A 22 -5.80 -11.04 13.49
C GLY A 22 -7.01 -11.40 14.32
N ALA A 23 -6.79 -11.65 15.61
CA ALA A 23 -7.87 -11.85 16.56
C ALA A 23 -8.72 -10.58 16.72
N ARG A 24 -9.98 -10.72 17.17
CA ARG A 24 -10.91 -9.61 17.46
C ARG A 24 -11.26 -8.72 16.27
N ILE A 25 -11.43 -9.30 15.06
CA ILE A 25 -11.91 -8.56 13.88
C ILE A 25 -10.93 -7.45 13.45
N ARG A 26 -9.64 -7.58 13.76
CA ARG A 26 -8.59 -6.69 13.28
C ARG A 26 -7.81 -7.32 12.15
N CYS A 27 -7.37 -6.49 11.21
CA CYS A 27 -6.53 -6.89 10.09
C CYS A 27 -5.22 -6.11 10.14
N GLY A 28 -4.13 -6.83 9.95
CA GLY A 28 -2.82 -6.23 9.69
C GLY A 28 -2.56 -6.16 8.19
N LEU A 29 -2.05 -5.04 7.76
CA LEU A 29 -1.72 -4.72 6.37
C LEU A 29 -0.24 -4.38 6.27
N ALA A 30 0.43 -4.96 5.30
CA ALA A 30 1.77 -4.55 4.91
C ALA A 30 1.83 -4.48 3.38
N TRP A 31 2.30 -3.39 2.83
CA TRP A 31 2.42 -3.26 1.37
C TRP A 31 3.68 -2.51 0.98
N LEU A 32 4.11 -2.77 -0.25
CA LEU A 32 5.21 -2.07 -0.89
C LEU A 32 4.95 -1.94 -2.39
N ALA A 33 5.43 -0.86 -2.96
CA ALA A 33 5.67 -0.81 -4.39
C ALA A 33 7.06 -1.40 -4.66
N VAL A 34 7.15 -2.30 -5.63
CA VAL A 34 8.41 -2.99 -5.96
C VAL A 34 9.54 -2.02 -6.33
N THR A 35 9.17 -0.81 -6.78
CA THR A 35 10.10 0.25 -7.20
C THR A 35 10.37 1.29 -6.11
N GLN A 36 9.63 1.28 -5.00
CA GLN A 36 9.82 2.23 -3.90
C GLN A 36 10.64 1.62 -2.77
N GLY A 37 11.38 2.47 -2.08
CA GLY A 37 12.24 2.08 -0.98
C GLY A 37 11.54 2.04 0.39
N GLN A 38 10.22 1.89 0.45
CA GLN A 38 9.45 1.97 1.69
C GLN A 38 8.44 0.82 1.80
N VAL A 39 8.36 0.26 2.99
CA VAL A 39 7.27 -0.65 3.40
C VAL A 39 6.24 0.15 4.17
N HIS A 40 5.00 0.03 3.76
CA HIS A 40 3.89 0.64 4.48
C HIS A 40 3.24 -0.38 5.41
N LEU A 41 2.85 0.05 6.59
CA LEU A 41 2.20 -0.76 7.63
C LEU A 41 0.92 -0.08 8.09
N ALA A 42 -0.13 -0.86 8.28
CA ALA A 42 -1.35 -0.39 8.91
C ALA A 42 -2.05 -1.53 9.68
N GLU A 43 -2.85 -1.15 10.66
CA GLU A 43 -3.85 -2.02 11.24
C GLU A 43 -5.22 -1.36 11.14
N CYS A 44 -6.22 -2.12 10.75
CA CYS A 44 -7.59 -1.63 10.59
C CYS A 44 -8.60 -2.64 11.13
N ALA A 45 -9.83 -2.19 11.30
CA ALA A 45 -10.93 -3.10 11.54
C ALA A 45 -11.30 -3.85 10.23
N ALA A 46 -11.89 -5.04 10.37
CA ALA A 46 -12.20 -5.87 9.20
C ALA A 46 -13.27 -5.26 8.26
N ASP A 47 -14.11 -4.39 8.79
CA ASP A 47 -15.11 -3.63 8.02
C ASP A 47 -14.49 -2.45 7.24
N GLU A 48 -13.33 -1.93 7.69
CA GLU A 48 -12.57 -0.90 6.99
C GLU A 48 -11.71 -1.46 5.84
N LEU A 49 -11.45 -2.78 5.85
CA LEU A 49 -10.55 -3.43 4.89
C LEU A 49 -10.90 -3.15 3.41
N PRO A 50 -12.18 -3.14 2.97
CA PRO A 50 -12.52 -2.80 1.59
C PRO A 50 -12.03 -1.40 1.17
N ALA A 51 -12.16 -0.41 2.04
CA ALA A 51 -11.69 0.95 1.77
C ALA A 51 -10.16 1.02 1.64
N TRP A 52 -9.43 0.23 2.46
CA TRP A 52 -7.99 0.11 2.36
C TRP A 52 -7.55 -0.55 1.05
N LEU A 53 -8.20 -1.65 0.66
CA LEU A 53 -7.90 -2.36 -0.59
C LEU A 53 -8.13 -1.48 -1.81
N GLU A 54 -9.22 -0.74 -1.80
CA GLU A 54 -9.51 0.21 -2.87
C GLU A 54 -8.47 1.32 -2.96
N ARG A 55 -8.04 1.87 -1.83
CA ARG A 55 -7.04 2.92 -1.77
C ARG A 55 -5.66 2.45 -2.19
N ILE A 56 -5.22 1.28 -1.71
CA ILE A 56 -3.92 0.69 -2.04
C ILE A 56 -3.91 0.20 -3.50
N ALA A 57 -5.07 -0.28 -3.97
CA ALA A 57 -5.26 -0.85 -5.32
C ALA A 57 -4.17 -1.87 -5.67
N PRO A 58 -3.97 -2.94 -4.86
CA PRO A 58 -2.89 -3.89 -5.06
C PRO A 58 -3.06 -4.65 -6.38
N SER A 59 -1.96 -4.91 -7.06
CA SER A 59 -1.93 -5.84 -8.20
C SER A 59 -1.85 -7.30 -7.77
N GLU A 60 -1.24 -7.55 -6.61
CA GLU A 60 -1.15 -8.87 -6.00
C GLU A 60 -1.40 -8.79 -4.49
N LEU A 61 -2.16 -9.77 -3.97
CA LEU A 61 -2.58 -9.85 -2.58
C LEU A 61 -2.14 -11.18 -1.97
N LEU A 62 -1.33 -11.12 -0.93
CA LEU A 62 -0.83 -12.28 -0.18
C LEU A 62 -1.75 -12.58 0.99
N LEU A 63 -2.17 -13.84 1.12
CA LEU A 63 -3.04 -14.34 2.18
C LEU A 63 -2.44 -15.60 2.83
N PRO A 64 -2.73 -15.85 4.12
CA PRO A 64 -2.47 -17.16 4.72
C PRO A 64 -3.24 -18.27 3.98
N ALA A 65 -2.62 -19.44 3.85
CA ALA A 65 -3.24 -20.58 3.15
C ALA A 65 -4.47 -21.13 3.88
N ASP A 66 -4.58 -20.89 5.18
CA ASP A 66 -5.69 -21.26 6.07
C ASP A 66 -6.71 -20.12 6.26
N ALA A 67 -6.61 -19.04 5.49
CA ALA A 67 -7.55 -17.92 5.56
C ALA A 67 -8.99 -18.40 5.45
N ALA A 68 -9.86 -17.93 6.36
CA ALA A 68 -11.25 -18.32 6.38
C ALA A 68 -11.94 -17.98 5.03
N PRO A 69 -12.72 -18.88 4.43
CA PRO A 69 -13.36 -18.67 3.13
C PRO A 69 -14.19 -17.38 3.06
N ALA A 70 -14.87 -17.02 4.16
CA ALA A 70 -15.64 -15.78 4.26
C ALA A 70 -14.75 -14.52 4.21
N PHE A 71 -13.54 -14.60 4.73
CA PHE A 71 -12.57 -13.51 4.65
C PHE A 71 -12.03 -13.34 3.23
N GLU A 72 -11.68 -14.45 2.60
CA GLU A 72 -11.23 -14.45 1.20
C GLU A 72 -12.32 -13.94 0.25
N GLN A 73 -13.57 -14.31 0.48
CA GLN A 73 -14.69 -13.81 -0.31
C GLN A 73 -14.84 -12.28 -0.18
N ARG A 74 -14.75 -11.73 1.03
CA ARG A 74 -14.76 -10.26 1.24
C ARG A 74 -13.65 -9.55 0.46
N LEU A 75 -12.44 -10.14 0.42
CA LEU A 75 -11.32 -9.58 -0.33
C LEU A 75 -11.58 -9.62 -1.85
N ARG A 76 -12.23 -10.67 -2.35
CA ARG A 76 -12.62 -10.78 -3.77
C ARG A 76 -13.74 -9.81 -4.15
N GLU A 77 -14.64 -9.53 -3.23
CA GLU A 77 -15.75 -8.58 -3.42
C GLU A 77 -15.29 -7.11 -3.34
N ALA A 78 -14.24 -6.84 -2.57
CA ALA A 78 -13.62 -5.53 -2.47
C ALA A 78 -12.81 -5.21 -3.74
N ARG A 79 -13.51 -4.90 -4.84
CA ARG A 79 -12.87 -4.56 -6.11
C ARG A 79 -12.27 -3.16 -6.05
N PRO A 80 -10.99 -2.99 -6.42
CA PRO A 80 -10.43 -1.66 -6.59
C PRO A 80 -11.15 -0.90 -7.70
N ALA A 81 -11.21 0.42 -7.59
CA ALA A 81 -11.84 1.30 -8.59
C ALA A 81 -11.25 1.13 -10.00
N THR A 82 -10.05 0.60 -10.10
CA THR A 82 -9.35 0.27 -11.36
C THR A 82 -9.97 -0.88 -12.15
N GLY A 83 -11.02 -1.52 -11.62
CA GLY A 83 -11.75 -2.60 -12.31
C GLY A 83 -11.01 -3.94 -12.40
N ARG A 84 -9.72 -4.01 -12.13
CA ARG A 84 -8.93 -5.26 -12.14
C ARG A 84 -8.82 -5.82 -10.73
N ALA A 85 -9.31 -7.04 -10.54
CA ALA A 85 -9.14 -7.74 -9.27
C ALA A 85 -7.66 -8.10 -9.06
N PRO A 86 -7.13 -7.95 -7.83
CA PRO A 86 -5.76 -8.39 -7.53
C PRO A 86 -5.60 -9.89 -7.72
N ALA A 87 -4.42 -10.32 -8.13
CA ALA A 87 -4.07 -11.73 -8.09
C ALA A 87 -3.95 -12.19 -6.63
N LEU A 88 -4.64 -13.27 -6.24
CA LEU A 88 -4.55 -13.83 -4.90
C LEU A 88 -3.46 -14.89 -4.85
N THR A 89 -2.50 -14.71 -3.95
CA THR A 89 -1.40 -15.64 -3.73
C THR A 89 -1.43 -16.13 -2.29
N HIS A 90 -1.65 -17.44 -2.09
CA HIS A 90 -1.66 -18.05 -0.78
C HIS A 90 -0.24 -18.38 -0.33
N ARG A 91 0.08 -18.06 0.92
CA ARG A 91 1.37 -18.34 1.55
C ARG A 91 1.17 -19.19 2.82
N PRO A 92 2.14 -20.05 3.17
CA PRO A 92 2.04 -20.82 4.40
C PRO A 92 1.78 -19.94 5.62
N GLU A 93 0.90 -20.39 6.52
CA GLU A 93 0.50 -19.65 7.73
C GLU A 93 1.70 -19.21 8.57
N PHE A 94 2.72 -20.06 8.72
CA PHE A 94 3.92 -19.75 9.50
C PHE A 94 4.72 -18.54 8.97
N GLN A 95 4.45 -18.08 7.76
CA GLN A 95 5.05 -16.86 7.22
C GLN A 95 4.36 -15.59 7.76
N PHE A 96 3.18 -15.70 8.34
CA PHE A 96 2.46 -14.60 8.96
C PHE A 96 2.71 -14.56 10.47
N ASP A 97 3.95 -14.44 10.86
CA ASP A 97 4.39 -14.40 12.25
C ASP A 97 4.86 -12.98 12.64
N ALA A 98 4.29 -12.43 13.71
CA ALA A 98 4.57 -11.07 14.15
C ALA A 98 6.02 -10.86 14.61
N ALA A 99 6.60 -11.86 15.29
CA ALA A 99 7.98 -11.78 15.77
C ALA A 99 8.96 -11.86 14.60
N LEU A 100 8.68 -12.74 13.63
CA LEU A 100 9.43 -12.83 12.38
C LEU A 100 9.36 -11.51 11.61
N GLY A 101 8.18 -10.92 11.47
CA GLY A 101 8.00 -9.67 10.73
C GLY A 101 8.74 -8.51 11.38
N ARG A 102 8.61 -8.36 12.70
CA ARG A 102 9.35 -7.35 13.45
C ARG A 102 10.86 -7.52 13.26
N ARG A 103 11.39 -8.74 13.37
CA ARG A 103 12.81 -9.03 13.15
C ARG A 103 13.25 -8.68 11.74
N LYS A 104 12.52 -9.11 10.70
CA LYS A 104 12.82 -8.80 9.30
C LYS A 104 12.83 -7.29 9.04
N LEU A 105 11.88 -6.54 9.60
CA LEU A 105 11.85 -5.08 9.48
C LEU A 105 13.09 -4.45 10.13
N LEU A 106 13.49 -4.88 11.34
CA LEU A 106 14.69 -4.38 12.01
C LEU A 106 15.96 -4.68 11.23
N GLU A 107 16.10 -5.91 10.70
CA GLU A 107 17.21 -6.33 9.85
C GLU A 107 17.27 -5.50 8.57
N GLN A 108 16.12 -5.29 7.91
CA GLN A 108 16.01 -4.51 6.67
C GLN A 108 16.38 -3.04 6.87
N LEU A 109 15.96 -2.46 7.99
CA LEU A 109 16.22 -1.06 8.34
C LEU A 109 17.58 -0.85 9.01
N GLN A 110 18.29 -1.94 9.35
CA GLN A 110 19.52 -1.91 10.16
C GLN A 110 19.33 -1.13 11.47
N ALA A 111 18.18 -1.33 12.13
CA ALA A 111 17.77 -0.60 13.31
C ALA A 111 17.60 -1.53 14.52
N ALA A 112 17.82 -1.00 15.71
CA ALA A 112 17.61 -1.73 16.98
C ALA A 112 16.13 -1.68 17.44
N SER A 113 15.34 -0.72 16.96
CA SER A 113 13.96 -0.47 17.36
C SER A 113 13.16 0.12 16.23
N LEU A 114 11.87 -0.15 16.17
CA LEU A 114 10.92 0.44 15.22
C LEU A 114 10.27 1.72 15.75
N ALA A 115 10.63 2.17 16.97
CA ALA A 115 10.04 3.35 17.60
C ALA A 115 10.20 4.63 16.79
N GLY A 116 11.33 4.80 16.09
CA GLY A 116 11.57 5.95 15.21
C GLY A 116 10.57 6.11 14.06
N TRP A 117 9.89 5.02 13.70
CA TRP A 117 8.84 4.99 12.68
C TRP A 117 7.44 4.88 13.27
N ASN A 118 7.29 4.93 14.61
CA ASN A 118 6.03 4.67 15.33
C ASN A 118 5.42 3.29 15.02
N ALA A 119 6.26 2.29 14.73
CA ALA A 119 5.88 0.97 14.25
C ALA A 119 6.05 -0.17 15.28
N GLU A 120 6.29 0.13 16.57
CA GLU A 120 6.50 -0.92 17.59
C GLU A 120 5.24 -1.74 17.88
N ASP A 121 4.10 -1.11 18.04
CA ASP A 121 2.87 -1.71 18.57
C ASP A 121 1.87 -2.07 17.46
N LEU A 122 2.35 -2.82 16.43
CA LEU A 122 1.55 -3.22 15.27
C LEU A 122 1.71 -4.72 14.97
N PRO A 123 1.34 -5.63 15.92
CA PRO A 123 1.63 -7.05 15.78
C PRO A 123 0.99 -7.69 14.54
N HIS A 124 -0.24 -7.29 14.17
CA HIS A 124 -0.89 -7.84 12.98
C HIS A 124 -0.26 -7.34 11.67
N ALA A 125 0.17 -6.07 11.64
CA ALA A 125 0.90 -5.53 10.51
C ALA A 125 2.30 -6.15 10.39
N HIS A 126 2.97 -6.45 11.53
CA HIS A 126 4.23 -7.19 11.52
C HIS A 126 4.06 -8.59 10.94
N ALA A 127 2.98 -9.30 11.30
CA ALA A 127 2.68 -10.62 10.72
C ALA A 127 2.50 -10.53 9.20
N ALA A 128 1.77 -9.55 8.72
CA ALA A 128 1.63 -9.30 7.28
C ALA A 128 2.99 -8.93 6.63
N ALA A 129 3.82 -8.12 7.31
CA ALA A 129 5.15 -7.73 6.82
C ALA A 129 6.11 -8.93 6.70
N ALA A 130 6.00 -9.94 7.59
CA ALA A 130 6.78 -11.16 7.49
C ALA A 130 6.54 -11.88 6.15
N ALA A 131 5.28 -12.09 5.81
CA ALA A 131 4.91 -12.74 4.54
C ALA A 131 5.29 -11.87 3.33
N LEU A 132 5.03 -10.56 3.40
CA LEU A 132 5.37 -9.60 2.35
C LEU A 132 6.86 -9.63 2.00
N LEU A 133 7.72 -9.42 3.00
CA LEU A 133 9.17 -9.35 2.80
C LEU A 133 9.72 -10.70 2.34
N THR A 134 9.27 -11.81 2.95
CA THR A 134 9.70 -13.15 2.55
C THR A 134 9.33 -13.46 1.09
N TYR A 135 8.13 -13.07 0.67
CA TYR A 135 7.67 -13.26 -0.71
C TYR A 135 8.43 -12.38 -1.70
N ALA A 136 8.62 -11.12 -1.37
CA ALA A 136 9.32 -10.17 -2.22
C ALA A 136 10.80 -10.56 -2.41
N GLU A 137 11.49 -11.00 -1.36
CA GLU A 137 12.87 -11.56 -1.43
C GLU A 137 12.92 -12.77 -2.34
N HIS A 138 11.97 -13.70 -2.18
CA HIS A 138 11.92 -14.91 -3.00
C HIS A 138 11.66 -14.61 -4.48
N THR A 139 10.73 -13.71 -4.76
CA THR A 139 10.32 -13.37 -6.13
C THR A 139 11.39 -12.57 -6.86
N GLN A 140 12.11 -11.70 -6.16
CA GLN A 140 13.20 -10.93 -6.76
C GLN A 140 14.53 -11.72 -6.82
N GLY A 141 14.62 -12.86 -6.14
CA GLY A 141 15.84 -13.69 -6.07
C GLY A 141 17.04 -12.98 -5.40
N ARG A 142 16.80 -11.88 -4.68
CA ARG A 142 17.82 -11.09 -3.99
C ARG A 142 17.23 -10.32 -2.81
N ALA A 143 18.10 -9.91 -1.89
CA ALA A 143 17.73 -9.05 -0.78
C ALA A 143 17.13 -7.71 -1.27
N LEU A 144 16.13 -7.20 -0.54
CA LEU A 144 15.44 -5.95 -0.84
C LEU A 144 16.28 -4.73 -0.41
N THR A 145 17.51 -4.62 -0.89
CA THR A 145 18.48 -3.59 -0.44
C THR A 145 18.03 -2.15 -0.68
N HIS A 146 17.05 -1.96 -1.56
CA HIS A 146 16.47 -0.66 -1.86
C HIS A 146 15.42 -0.22 -0.82
N VAL A 147 14.85 -1.15 -0.04
CA VAL A 147 13.88 -0.82 1.01
C VAL A 147 14.63 -0.31 2.24
N ARG A 148 14.46 0.97 2.57
CA ARG A 148 15.20 1.66 3.64
C ARG A 148 14.30 2.42 4.59
N GLY A 149 12.99 2.32 4.47
CA GLY A 149 12.04 3.05 5.29
C GLY A 149 10.78 2.27 5.58
N VAL A 150 10.14 2.62 6.68
CA VAL A 150 8.80 2.17 7.05
C VAL A 150 7.92 3.39 7.21
N VAL A 151 6.71 3.30 6.69
CA VAL A 151 5.66 4.30 6.88
C VAL A 151 4.49 3.63 7.56
N VAL A 152 4.11 4.11 8.72
CA VAL A 152 2.90 3.65 9.41
C VAL A 152 1.75 4.56 9.02
N GLU A 153 0.68 3.96 8.52
CA GLU A 153 -0.55 4.67 8.22
C GLU A 153 -1.63 4.28 9.23
N ARG A 154 -2.29 5.28 9.81
CA ARG A 154 -3.31 5.06 10.83
C ARG A 154 -4.68 5.49 10.36
N PRO A 155 -5.75 4.78 10.76
CA PRO A 155 -7.10 5.25 10.54
C PRO A 155 -7.27 6.67 11.08
N GLY A 156 -7.88 7.56 10.28
CA GLY A 156 -8.12 8.95 10.66
C GLY A 156 -7.01 9.95 10.34
N GLU A 157 -5.80 9.54 9.98
CA GLU A 157 -4.74 10.45 9.51
C GLU A 157 -4.98 10.97 8.09
N LEU A 158 -5.71 10.20 7.30
CA LEU A 158 -6.10 10.57 5.95
C LEU A 158 -7.56 11.03 5.91
N ILE A 159 -7.90 11.81 4.91
CA ILE A 159 -9.30 12.11 4.61
C ILE A 159 -9.90 10.84 4.00
N ASP A 160 -10.94 10.32 4.64
CA ASP A 160 -11.67 9.19 4.10
C ASP A 160 -12.48 9.65 2.88
N LEU A 161 -12.10 9.13 1.72
CA LEU A 161 -12.78 9.32 0.46
C LEU A 161 -13.33 7.97 0.00
N PRO A 162 -14.63 7.69 0.22
CA PRO A 162 -15.25 6.47 -0.28
C PRO A 162 -15.06 6.30 -1.79
N ALA A 163 -15.07 5.05 -2.25
CA ALA A 163 -14.95 4.67 -3.65
C ALA A 163 -15.84 5.48 -4.59
N THR A 164 -17.10 5.56 -4.21
CA THR A 164 -18.11 6.32 -4.95
C THR A 164 -17.75 7.79 -5.06
N THR A 165 -17.22 8.39 -3.99
CA THR A 165 -16.78 9.80 -3.98
C THR A 165 -15.57 9.99 -4.89
N ARG A 166 -14.55 9.10 -4.82
CA ARG A 166 -13.37 9.17 -5.70
C ARG A 166 -13.76 9.07 -7.16
N ARG A 167 -14.67 8.12 -7.48
CA ARG A 167 -15.18 7.94 -8.82
C ARG A 167 -15.98 9.15 -9.31
N ASN A 168 -16.88 9.68 -8.48
CA ASN A 168 -17.69 10.84 -8.85
C ASN A 168 -16.87 12.13 -9.01
N LEU A 169 -15.75 12.24 -8.28
CA LEU A 169 -14.79 13.35 -8.43
C LEU A 169 -13.83 13.14 -9.61
N GLU A 170 -13.90 12.00 -10.27
CA GLU A 170 -13.00 11.64 -11.40
C GLU A 170 -11.53 11.97 -11.09
N LEU A 171 -11.06 11.54 -9.91
CA LEU A 171 -9.71 11.90 -9.43
C LEU A 171 -8.61 11.35 -10.35
N THR A 172 -8.72 10.07 -10.73
CA THR A 172 -7.70 9.38 -11.53
C THR A 172 -8.26 8.59 -12.70
N GLN A 173 -9.58 8.41 -12.75
CA GLN A 173 -10.31 7.79 -13.85
C GLN A 173 -11.66 8.48 -14.01
N THR A 174 -12.11 8.60 -15.27
CA THR A 174 -13.44 9.11 -15.59
C THR A 174 -14.53 8.09 -15.17
N LEU A 175 -15.77 8.52 -15.11
CA LEU A 175 -16.92 7.63 -14.89
C LEU A 175 -17.00 6.50 -15.92
N ARG A 176 -16.41 6.68 -17.10
CA ARG A 176 -16.33 5.69 -18.18
C ARG A 176 -15.10 4.78 -18.08
N GLY A 177 -14.21 5.01 -17.09
CA GLY A 177 -12.99 4.22 -16.89
C GLY A 177 -11.79 4.69 -17.71
N GLU A 178 -11.88 5.86 -18.35
CA GLU A 178 -10.77 6.46 -19.11
C GLU A 178 -9.80 7.18 -18.17
N ASP A 179 -8.52 7.27 -18.53
CA ASP A 179 -7.50 7.94 -17.71
C ASP A 179 -7.50 9.47 -17.87
N SER A 180 -8.23 10.00 -18.84
CA SER A 180 -8.34 11.44 -19.12
C SER A 180 -9.70 11.75 -19.80
N PRO A 181 -10.31 12.93 -19.51
CA PRO A 181 -9.86 14.00 -18.61
C PRO A 181 -10.19 13.69 -17.13
N THR A 182 -9.22 13.80 -16.25
CA THR A 182 -9.37 13.60 -14.80
C THR A 182 -8.67 14.71 -14.03
N LEU A 183 -8.93 14.86 -12.71
CA LEU A 183 -8.18 15.81 -11.90
C LEU A 183 -6.67 15.50 -11.95
N PHE A 184 -6.29 14.23 -11.89
CA PHE A 184 -4.89 13.81 -12.00
C PHE A 184 -4.29 14.22 -13.36
N SER A 185 -4.97 13.92 -14.48
CA SER A 185 -4.46 14.26 -15.82
C SER A 185 -4.31 15.76 -16.05
N LEU A 186 -5.15 16.58 -15.37
CA LEU A 186 -5.06 18.04 -15.41
C LEU A 186 -3.85 18.57 -14.62
N LEU A 187 -3.54 17.95 -13.48
CA LEU A 187 -2.48 18.40 -12.57
C LEU A 187 -1.11 17.78 -12.89
N ASP A 188 -1.08 16.65 -13.59
CA ASP A 188 0.17 15.92 -13.88
C ASP A 188 1.00 16.63 -14.96
N THR A 189 1.76 17.60 -14.53
CA THR A 189 2.80 18.27 -15.33
C THR A 189 4.19 17.74 -14.97
N CYS A 190 4.28 16.59 -14.31
CA CYS A 190 5.54 16.05 -13.82
C CYS A 190 6.43 15.58 -14.97
N MET A 191 7.72 15.90 -14.90
CA MET A 191 8.73 15.52 -15.90
C MET A 191 9.20 14.06 -15.72
N THR A 192 8.87 13.40 -14.62
CA THR A 192 9.29 12.03 -14.32
C THR A 192 8.13 11.16 -13.89
N GLY A 193 8.16 9.87 -14.22
CA GLY A 193 7.18 8.90 -13.75
C GLY A 193 7.09 8.82 -12.22
N MET A 194 8.22 9.03 -11.51
CA MET A 194 8.21 9.11 -10.03
C MET A 194 7.38 10.27 -9.52
N GLY A 195 7.52 11.45 -10.12
CA GLY A 195 6.74 12.63 -9.78
C GLY A 195 5.23 12.40 -9.99
N SER A 196 4.87 11.86 -11.15
CA SER A 196 3.47 11.51 -11.47
C SER A 196 2.88 10.52 -10.46
N ARG A 197 3.63 9.47 -10.11
CA ARG A 197 3.19 8.48 -9.10
C ARG A 197 3.00 9.13 -7.72
N LEU A 198 3.93 9.97 -7.30
CA LEU A 198 3.82 10.69 -6.02
C LEU A 198 2.62 11.63 -6.01
N LEU A 199 2.37 12.39 -7.07
CA LEU A 199 1.20 13.24 -7.20
C LEU A 199 -0.10 12.42 -7.13
N LYS A 200 -0.15 11.29 -7.84
CA LYS A 200 -1.30 10.38 -7.80
C LYS A 200 -1.56 9.85 -6.38
N SER A 201 -0.51 9.46 -5.66
CA SER A 201 -0.64 8.99 -4.28
C SER A 201 -1.20 10.07 -3.34
N TRP A 202 -0.79 11.32 -3.50
CA TRP A 202 -1.31 12.44 -2.70
C TRP A 202 -2.78 12.75 -3.00
N LEU A 203 -3.23 12.60 -4.23
CA LEU A 203 -4.63 12.78 -4.60
C LEU A 203 -5.53 11.67 -4.05
N LEU A 204 -5.03 10.44 -4.05
CA LEU A 204 -5.79 9.27 -3.58
C LEU A 204 -5.80 9.13 -2.05
N ALA A 205 -4.78 9.66 -1.37
CA ALA A 205 -4.59 9.57 0.07
C ALA A 205 -4.26 10.96 0.68
N PRO A 206 -5.19 11.93 0.59
CA PRO A 206 -4.94 13.27 1.11
C PRO A 206 -4.89 13.24 2.64
N ALA A 207 -3.83 13.82 3.22
CA ALA A 207 -3.71 13.95 4.66
C ALA A 207 -4.79 14.86 5.24
N ARG A 208 -5.36 14.48 6.38
CA ARG A 208 -6.34 15.30 7.11
C ARG A 208 -5.70 16.57 7.65
N GLU A 209 -4.46 16.45 8.15
CA GLU A 209 -3.67 17.56 8.69
C GLU A 209 -2.94 18.32 7.57
N ARG A 210 -3.04 19.65 7.60
CA ARG A 210 -2.43 20.54 6.58
C ARG A 210 -0.94 20.76 6.78
N THR A 211 -0.37 20.35 7.91
CA THR A 211 1.03 20.54 8.28
C THR A 211 2.00 20.05 7.23
N GLN A 212 1.77 18.83 6.71
CA GLN A 212 2.61 18.28 5.63
C GLN A 212 2.50 19.08 4.32
N ALA A 213 1.29 19.47 3.94
CA ALA A 213 1.09 20.28 2.73
C ALA A 213 1.78 21.65 2.86
N SER A 214 1.65 22.29 4.02
CA SER A 214 2.32 23.57 4.30
C SER A 214 3.84 23.46 4.29
N ALA A 215 4.39 22.39 4.87
CA ALA A 215 5.84 22.12 4.86
C ALA A 215 6.36 21.89 3.43
N ARG A 216 5.63 21.14 2.60
CA ARG A 216 5.98 20.95 1.18
C ARG A 216 5.96 22.27 0.39
N LEU A 217 4.94 23.09 0.60
CA LEU A 217 4.86 24.42 -0.03
C LEU A 217 6.00 25.32 0.39
N ALA A 218 6.37 25.32 1.68
CA ALA A 218 7.51 26.07 2.18
C ALA A 218 8.83 25.60 1.55
N ALA A 219 9.04 24.27 1.45
CA ALA A 219 10.22 23.70 0.79
C ALA A 219 10.31 24.08 -0.70
N ILE A 220 9.19 24.00 -1.43
CA ILE A 220 9.11 24.44 -2.83
C ILE A 220 9.44 25.93 -2.96
N GLY A 221 8.91 26.77 -2.04
CA GLY A 221 9.21 28.20 -2.02
C GLY A 221 10.68 28.53 -1.77
N ALA A 222 11.37 27.71 -0.96
CA ALA A 222 12.80 27.88 -0.68
C ALA A 222 13.71 27.42 -1.84
N LEU A 223 13.20 26.58 -2.75
CA LEU A 223 13.95 26.08 -3.91
C LEU A 223 13.74 26.93 -5.18
N ARG A 224 12.85 27.89 -5.17
CA ARG A 224 12.56 28.84 -6.25
C ARG A 224 13.38 30.12 -6.10
#